data_e0615815d9cd85896300c1d9ca8dfb47
#
_entry.id   e0615815d9cd85896300c1d9ca8dfb47
#
_cell.length_a   1.000
_cell.length_b   1.000
_cell.length_c   1.000
_cell.angle_alpha   90.00
_cell.angle_beta   90.00
_cell.angle_gamma   90.00
#
_symmetry.space_group_name_H-M   'P 1'
#
loop_
_entity.id
_entity.type
_entity.pdbx_description
1 polymer ?
#
loop_
_entity_poly.entity_id
_entity_poly.type
_entity_poly.pdbx_seq_one_letter_code
_entity_poly.pdbx_strand_id
1 'polypeptide(L)'
;ERMSWEIAKAAIDYILDHEEDMKEESVIWDFIGGEPFLEIDLIDKICDYLKVEMYRRNHHWFNSFRFSFSTNGINYSSEKVQKFIKKNHSHLSIGITIDGTKRKHDLNRIWKAKEMEQGMLPKTEDEKGSYDDVVKNIPLWLEQFPGAGTKVTISSADIPYIKESVLHLYSLGIHEVNINCVFENV
;
A
#
# COMPACT_ATOMS: atom_id res chain seq x y z
N GLU A 1 13.77 10.77 -3.23
CA GLU A 1 13.51 11.85 -2.26
C GLU A 1 12.49 11.38 -1.25
N ARG A 2 12.67 11.76 0.02
CA ARG A 2 11.69 11.50 1.08
C ARG A 2 10.90 12.78 1.33
N MET A 3 9.59 12.63 1.55
CA MET A 3 8.74 13.74 1.97
C MET A 3 9.12 14.18 3.39
N SER A 4 9.28 15.47 3.64
CA SER A 4 9.45 15.97 5.00
C SER A 4 8.10 16.21 5.66
N TRP A 5 8.11 16.27 7.00
CA TRP A 5 6.92 16.64 7.77
C TRP A 5 6.38 18.03 7.39
N GLU A 6 7.27 19.00 7.17
CA GLU A 6 6.91 20.37 6.83
C GLU A 6 6.17 20.44 5.49
N ILE A 7 6.63 19.67 4.49
CA ILE A 7 5.96 19.58 3.18
C ILE A 7 4.59 18.92 3.33
N ALA A 8 4.52 17.77 4.04
CA ALA A 8 3.26 17.06 4.26
C ALA A 8 2.25 17.96 4.99
N LYS A 9 2.69 18.63 6.07
CA LYS A 9 1.86 19.55 6.83
C LYS A 9 1.33 20.70 5.97
N ALA A 10 2.20 21.36 5.21
CA ALA A 10 1.82 22.47 4.35
C ALA A 10 0.78 22.06 3.29
N ALA A 11 0.94 20.87 2.70
CA ALA A 11 -0.01 20.32 1.74
C ALA A 11 -1.38 20.03 2.38
N ILE A 12 -1.40 19.46 3.58
CA ILE A 12 -2.63 19.20 4.33
C ILE A 12 -3.33 20.49 4.68
N ASP A 13 -2.60 21.47 5.24
CA ASP A 13 -3.17 22.76 5.61
C ASP A 13 -3.77 23.45 4.39
N TYR A 14 -3.06 23.45 3.25
CA TYR A 14 -3.57 24.01 2.01
C TYR A 14 -4.89 23.36 1.57
N ILE A 15 -4.95 22.02 1.58
CA ILE A 15 -6.18 21.30 1.19
C ILE A 15 -7.33 21.63 2.14
N LEU A 16 -7.10 21.60 3.46
CA LEU A 16 -8.14 21.86 4.45
C LEU A 16 -8.55 23.34 4.54
N ASP A 17 -7.71 24.28 4.12
CA ASP A 17 -8.04 25.72 4.06
C ASP A 17 -8.88 26.09 2.83
N HIS A 18 -8.97 25.21 1.82
CA HIS A 18 -9.73 25.40 0.60
C HIS A 18 -11.00 24.53 0.56
N GLU A 19 -11.66 24.37 1.70
CA GLU A 19 -12.87 23.55 1.85
C GLU A 19 -13.98 23.96 0.88
N GLU A 20 -14.09 25.26 0.56
CA GLU A 20 -15.10 25.80 -0.36
C GLU A 20 -14.95 25.29 -1.79
N ASP A 21 -13.74 24.85 -2.18
CA ASP A 21 -13.46 24.24 -3.48
C ASP A 21 -13.74 22.73 -3.50
N MET A 22 -13.94 22.13 -2.32
CA MET A 22 -14.06 20.68 -2.11
C MET A 22 -15.52 20.33 -1.79
N LYS A 23 -16.27 19.92 -2.79
CA LYS A 23 -17.73 19.65 -2.66
C LYS A 23 -18.07 18.19 -2.36
N GLU A 24 -17.11 17.31 -2.42
CA GLU A 24 -17.28 15.89 -2.17
C GLU A 24 -17.60 15.64 -0.70
N GLU A 25 -18.57 14.77 -0.42
CA GLU A 25 -19.00 14.43 0.93
C GLU A 25 -17.96 13.60 1.72
N SER A 26 -16.98 13.02 1.03
CA SER A 26 -15.98 12.14 1.62
C SER A 26 -14.61 12.32 0.95
N VAL A 27 -13.55 11.92 1.66
CA VAL A 27 -12.18 11.96 1.16
C VAL A 27 -11.44 10.65 1.40
N ILE A 28 -10.62 10.26 0.43
CA ILE A 28 -9.64 9.19 0.58
C ILE A 28 -8.25 9.82 0.52
N TRP A 29 -7.51 9.69 1.64
CA TRP A 29 -6.11 10.06 1.72
C TRP A 29 -5.27 8.86 1.30
N ASP A 30 -4.76 8.88 0.08
CA ASP A 30 -4.09 7.73 -0.52
C ASP A 30 -2.56 7.83 -0.40
N PHE A 31 -1.97 6.88 0.32
CA PHE A 31 -0.53 6.78 0.52
C PHE A 31 0.06 5.82 -0.52
N ILE A 32 0.61 6.40 -1.58
CA ILE A 32 1.20 5.71 -2.71
C ILE A 32 2.64 6.20 -2.97
N GLY A 33 3.34 5.52 -3.86
CA GLY A 33 4.72 5.84 -4.24
C GLY A 33 5.71 5.02 -3.42
N GLY A 34 6.92 4.76 -3.90
CA GLY A 34 7.91 3.93 -3.25
C GLY A 34 7.32 2.73 -2.48
N GLU A 35 7.62 2.67 -1.18
CA GLU A 35 6.97 1.75 -0.24
C GLU A 35 6.53 2.54 1.01
N PRO A 36 5.21 2.75 1.23
CA PRO A 36 4.73 3.59 2.32
C PRO A 36 5.11 3.07 3.72
N PHE A 37 5.17 1.76 3.92
CA PHE A 37 5.49 1.20 5.23
C PHE A 37 6.95 1.36 5.66
N LEU A 38 7.84 1.83 4.78
CA LEU A 38 9.17 2.28 5.17
C LEU A 38 9.14 3.64 5.89
N GLU A 39 8.11 4.44 5.67
CA GLU A 39 7.92 5.76 6.28
C GLU A 39 6.74 5.79 7.27
N ILE A 40 6.45 4.66 7.91
CA ILE A 40 5.25 4.51 8.75
C ILE A 40 5.19 5.51 9.92
N ASP A 41 6.33 5.92 10.47
CA ASP A 41 6.39 6.90 11.55
C ASP A 41 5.92 8.29 11.08
N LEU A 42 6.30 8.69 9.86
CA LEU A 42 5.83 9.94 9.25
C LEU A 42 4.35 9.83 8.88
N ILE A 43 3.93 8.72 8.31
CA ILE A 43 2.55 8.47 7.92
C ILE A 43 1.62 8.48 9.14
N ASP A 44 2.02 7.85 10.25
CA ASP A 44 1.23 7.86 11.49
C ASP A 44 1.04 9.29 12.01
N LYS A 45 2.11 10.10 11.96
CA LYS A 45 2.03 11.52 12.31
C LYS A 45 1.10 12.31 11.38
N ILE A 46 1.14 12.03 10.07
CA ILE A 46 0.24 12.64 9.08
C ILE A 46 -1.22 12.29 9.38
N CYS A 47 -1.52 11.00 9.62
CA CYS A 47 -2.87 10.54 9.93
C CYS A 47 -3.43 11.17 11.20
N ASP A 48 -2.60 11.30 12.25
CA ASP A 48 -3.01 11.98 13.47
C ASP A 48 -3.28 13.47 13.24
N TYR A 49 -2.40 14.13 12.50
CA TYR A 49 -2.56 15.55 12.17
C TYR A 49 -3.84 15.79 11.36
N LEU A 50 -4.12 14.98 10.35
CA LEU A 50 -5.35 15.05 9.56
C LEU A 50 -6.59 14.92 10.43
N LYS A 51 -6.65 13.93 11.32
CA LYS A 51 -7.79 13.74 12.22
C LYS A 51 -7.99 14.95 13.15
N VAL A 52 -6.90 15.46 13.73
CA VAL A 52 -6.95 16.61 14.63
C VAL A 52 -7.38 17.89 13.90
N GLU A 53 -6.81 18.15 12.73
CA GLU A 53 -7.11 19.37 11.98
C GLU A 53 -8.52 19.37 11.37
N MET A 54 -8.98 18.24 10.84
CA MET A 54 -10.37 18.11 10.38
C MET A 54 -11.36 18.33 11.53
N TYR A 55 -11.09 17.77 12.72
CA TYR A 55 -11.91 18.00 13.92
C TYR A 55 -11.88 19.46 14.36
N ARG A 56 -10.68 20.05 14.50
CA ARG A 56 -10.51 21.44 14.99
C ARG A 56 -11.18 22.48 14.09
N ARG A 57 -11.17 22.22 12.78
CA ARG A 57 -11.79 23.08 11.76
C ARG A 57 -13.29 22.81 11.57
N ASN A 58 -13.84 21.80 12.26
CA ASN A 58 -15.20 21.29 12.01
C ASN A 58 -15.43 20.95 10.52
N HIS A 59 -14.38 20.43 9.87
CA HIS A 59 -14.37 20.12 8.46
C HIS A 59 -15.37 19.00 8.11
N HIS A 60 -16.14 19.15 7.02
CA HIS A 60 -17.21 18.21 6.66
C HIS A 60 -16.71 16.77 6.42
N TRP A 61 -15.45 16.57 6.03
CA TRP A 61 -14.85 15.25 5.87
C TRP A 61 -14.54 14.52 7.18
N PHE A 62 -14.59 15.18 8.34
CA PHE A 62 -14.21 14.56 9.61
C PHE A 62 -14.96 13.27 9.92
N ASN A 63 -16.21 13.16 9.48
CA ASN A 63 -17.02 11.96 9.68
C ASN A 63 -17.02 11.01 8.46
N SER A 64 -16.33 11.35 7.38
CA SER A 64 -16.36 10.60 6.13
C SER A 64 -15.01 10.63 5.42
N PHE A 65 -13.99 10.06 6.08
CA PHE A 65 -12.65 9.93 5.51
C PHE A 65 -12.12 8.50 5.60
N ARG A 66 -11.15 8.20 4.75
CA ARG A 66 -10.41 6.92 4.76
C ARG A 66 -8.95 7.15 4.39
N PHE A 67 -8.07 6.37 5.02
CA PHE A 67 -6.66 6.26 4.64
C PHE A 67 -6.49 5.01 3.78
N SER A 68 -5.99 5.18 2.57
CA SER A 68 -5.76 4.10 1.61
C SER A 68 -4.26 3.87 1.41
N PHE A 69 -3.87 2.61 1.26
CA PHE A 69 -2.48 2.19 1.09
C PHE A 69 -2.34 1.20 -0.05
N SER A 70 -1.30 1.42 -0.86
CA SER A 70 -0.77 0.40 -1.76
C SER A 70 0.64 0.06 -1.32
N THR A 71 0.88 -1.16 -0.84
CA THR A 71 2.16 -1.61 -0.29
C THR A 71 2.66 -2.87 -1.00
N ASN A 72 3.98 -3.07 -0.99
CA ASN A 72 4.58 -4.35 -1.38
C ASN A 72 4.35 -5.48 -0.35
N GLY A 73 3.82 -5.16 0.83
CA GLY A 73 3.44 -6.13 1.86
C GLY A 73 4.58 -6.74 2.66
N ILE A 74 5.84 -6.44 2.35
CA ILE A 74 7.01 -7.05 3.03
C ILE A 74 7.04 -6.70 4.51
N ASN A 75 6.81 -5.43 4.84
CA ASN A 75 6.85 -4.92 6.21
C ASN A 75 5.50 -5.02 6.95
N TYR A 76 4.51 -5.68 6.35
CA TYR A 76 3.14 -5.70 6.88
C TYR A 76 3.07 -6.19 8.34
N SER A 77 3.77 -7.26 8.67
CA SER A 77 3.79 -7.83 10.03
C SER A 77 4.75 -7.16 11.02
N SER A 78 5.43 -6.07 10.62
CA SER A 78 6.32 -5.37 11.54
C SER A 78 5.56 -4.73 12.69
N GLU A 79 6.20 -4.64 13.87
CA GLU A 79 5.56 -4.11 15.08
C GLU A 79 5.00 -2.68 14.88
N LYS A 80 5.75 -1.82 14.18
CA LYS A 80 5.32 -0.44 13.91
C LYS A 80 4.08 -0.39 13.02
N VAL A 81 4.05 -1.17 11.94
CA VAL A 81 2.91 -1.25 11.03
C VAL A 81 1.69 -1.82 11.76
N GLN A 82 1.86 -2.87 12.55
CA GLN A 82 0.75 -3.47 13.31
C GLN A 82 0.19 -2.52 14.38
N LYS A 83 1.03 -1.73 15.06
CA LYS A 83 0.57 -0.67 15.96
C LYS A 83 -0.26 0.39 15.23
N PHE A 84 0.22 0.83 14.06
CA PHE A 84 -0.48 1.78 13.21
C PHE A 84 -1.84 1.24 12.75
N ILE A 85 -1.87 0.00 12.26
CA ILE A 85 -3.11 -0.67 11.82
C ILE A 85 -4.11 -0.76 12.98
N LYS A 86 -3.69 -1.24 14.15
CA LYS A 86 -4.55 -1.34 15.33
C LYS A 86 -5.15 0.01 15.72
N LYS A 87 -4.37 1.09 15.65
CA LYS A 87 -4.78 2.45 16.01
C LYS A 87 -5.82 3.02 15.04
N ASN A 88 -5.69 2.72 13.76
CA ASN A 88 -6.44 3.39 12.69
C ASN A 88 -7.43 2.46 11.95
N HIS A 89 -7.60 1.22 12.36
CA HIS A 89 -8.25 0.12 11.63
C HIS A 89 -9.59 0.49 10.97
N SER A 90 -10.46 1.20 11.68
CA SER A 90 -11.79 1.60 11.18
C SER A 90 -11.75 2.55 9.98
N HIS A 91 -10.62 3.23 9.77
CA HIS A 91 -10.42 4.19 8.69
C HIS A 91 -9.43 3.70 7.63
N LEU A 92 -8.95 2.46 7.72
CA LEU A 92 -7.94 1.94 6.80
C LEU A 92 -8.53 1.14 5.65
N SER A 93 -7.87 1.26 4.49
CA SER A 93 -7.95 0.34 3.36
C SER A 93 -6.53 0.03 2.92
N ILE A 94 -6.12 -1.23 2.97
CA ILE A 94 -4.75 -1.63 2.64
C ILE A 94 -4.79 -2.70 1.56
N GLY A 95 -4.22 -2.37 0.39
CA GLY A 95 -3.99 -3.31 -0.69
C GLY A 95 -2.53 -3.76 -0.73
N ILE A 96 -2.29 -5.06 -0.69
CA ILE A 96 -0.96 -5.64 -0.92
C ILE A 96 -0.80 -5.95 -2.40
N THR A 97 0.33 -5.56 -2.98
CA THR A 97 0.63 -5.83 -4.38
C THR A 97 1.34 -7.18 -4.54
N ILE A 98 0.71 -8.10 -5.28
CA ILE A 98 1.29 -9.40 -5.61
C ILE A 98 0.90 -9.77 -7.05
N ASP A 99 1.90 -10.01 -7.93
CA ASP A 99 1.67 -10.09 -9.37
C ASP A 99 1.25 -11.49 -9.86
N GLY A 100 0.89 -12.41 -8.99
CA GLY A 100 0.45 -13.76 -9.33
C GLY A 100 1.37 -14.85 -8.80
N THR A 101 1.76 -15.83 -9.64
CA THR A 101 2.65 -16.92 -9.20
C THR A 101 4.01 -16.41 -8.75
N LYS A 102 4.70 -17.19 -7.91
CA LYS A 102 6.06 -16.87 -7.43
C LYS A 102 6.99 -16.50 -8.58
N ARG A 103 7.01 -17.33 -9.64
CA ARG A 103 7.85 -17.09 -10.82
C ARG A 103 7.58 -15.71 -11.45
N LYS A 104 6.30 -15.34 -11.63
CA LYS A 104 5.94 -14.06 -12.23
C LYS A 104 6.28 -12.90 -11.31
N HIS A 105 5.94 -13.01 -10.04
CA HIS A 105 6.20 -11.97 -9.05
C HIS A 105 7.71 -11.69 -8.95
N ASP A 106 8.52 -12.71 -8.77
CA ASP A 106 9.96 -12.58 -8.57
C ASP A 106 10.74 -12.11 -9.81
N LEU A 107 10.18 -12.30 -11.03
CA LEU A 107 10.76 -11.70 -12.24
C LEU A 107 10.72 -10.17 -12.23
N ASN A 108 9.66 -9.57 -11.65
CA ASN A 108 9.42 -8.14 -11.73
C ASN A 108 9.67 -7.42 -10.40
N ARG A 109 9.62 -8.14 -9.27
CA ARG A 109 9.74 -7.59 -7.91
C ARG A 109 10.92 -8.18 -7.18
N ILE A 110 12.08 -7.71 -7.60
CA ILE A 110 13.36 -8.05 -6.97
C ILE A 110 13.68 -7.07 -5.83
N TRP A 111 14.48 -7.50 -4.87
CA TRP A 111 15.04 -6.64 -3.84
C TRP A 111 15.95 -5.56 -4.46
N LYS A 112 15.70 -4.31 -4.15
CA LYS A 112 16.59 -3.20 -4.55
C LYS A 112 17.74 -3.06 -3.57
N ALA A 113 18.88 -2.57 -4.04
CA ALA A 113 20.09 -2.39 -3.23
C ALA A 113 19.85 -1.58 -1.95
N LYS A 114 18.99 -0.55 -1.97
CA LYS A 114 18.64 0.26 -0.78
C LYS A 114 17.86 -0.50 0.28
N GLU A 115 17.00 -1.41 -0.12
CA GLU A 115 16.26 -2.30 0.79
C GLU A 115 17.21 -3.32 1.40
N MET A 116 18.18 -3.78 0.62
CA MET A 116 19.26 -4.65 1.08
C MET A 116 20.16 -3.95 2.13
N GLU A 117 20.53 -2.68 1.89
CA GLU A 117 21.31 -1.87 2.85
C GLU A 117 20.60 -1.64 4.18
N GLN A 118 19.27 -1.73 4.23
CA GLN A 118 18.47 -1.62 5.45
C GLN A 118 18.34 -2.95 6.23
N GLY A 119 19.14 -3.94 5.92
CA GLY A 119 19.12 -5.26 6.58
C GLY A 119 18.11 -6.24 5.99
N MET A 120 17.50 -5.92 4.87
CA MET A 120 16.57 -6.79 4.14
C MET A 120 17.30 -7.54 3.03
N LEU A 121 18.44 -8.13 3.34
CA LEU A 121 19.24 -8.86 2.35
C LEU A 121 18.57 -10.19 1.98
N PRO A 122 18.52 -10.55 0.67
CA PRO A 122 18.16 -11.88 0.27
C PRO A 122 19.20 -12.86 0.83
N LYS A 123 18.74 -14.03 1.28
CA LYS A 123 19.60 -15.01 1.92
C LYS A 123 20.55 -15.70 0.95
N THR A 124 20.15 -15.82 -0.32
CA THR A 124 20.94 -16.41 -1.41
C THR A 124 20.71 -15.70 -2.73
N GLU A 125 21.53 -15.97 -3.75
CA GLU A 125 21.33 -15.42 -5.09
C GLU A 125 20.01 -15.88 -5.76
N ASP A 126 19.50 -17.05 -5.39
CA ASP A 126 18.24 -17.59 -5.88
C ASP A 126 17.01 -17.00 -5.16
N GLU A 127 17.21 -16.30 -4.04
CA GLU A 127 16.16 -15.68 -3.22
C GLU A 127 16.04 -14.16 -3.44
N LYS A 128 16.40 -13.67 -4.61
CA LYS A 128 16.33 -12.22 -4.93
C LYS A 128 14.91 -11.68 -5.11
N GLY A 129 13.93 -12.56 -5.28
CA GLY A 129 12.53 -12.20 -5.38
C GLY A 129 11.88 -11.93 -4.02
N SER A 130 10.84 -11.13 -3.99
CA SER A 130 10.14 -10.74 -2.76
C SER A 130 8.91 -11.59 -2.45
N TYR A 131 8.53 -12.54 -3.31
CA TYR A 131 7.30 -13.31 -3.20
C TYR A 131 7.09 -13.97 -1.83
N ASP A 132 8.07 -14.72 -1.34
CA ASP A 132 7.95 -15.46 -0.08
C ASP A 132 7.80 -14.51 1.12
N ASP A 133 8.41 -13.33 1.06
CA ASP A 133 8.28 -12.30 2.09
C ASP A 133 6.91 -11.62 2.09
N VAL A 134 6.26 -11.54 0.94
CA VAL A 134 4.90 -11.02 0.83
C VAL A 134 3.88 -12.06 1.26
N VAL A 135 3.98 -13.28 0.72
CA VAL A 135 2.97 -14.34 0.93
C VAL A 135 2.83 -14.74 2.39
N LYS A 136 3.91 -14.75 3.17
CA LYS A 136 3.83 -15.02 4.62
C LYS A 136 2.92 -14.07 5.38
N ASN A 137 2.68 -12.85 4.85
CA ASN A 137 1.85 -11.82 5.47
C ASN A 137 0.38 -11.86 4.99
N ILE A 138 0.06 -12.58 3.92
CA ILE A 138 -1.29 -12.64 3.35
C ILE A 138 -2.34 -13.15 4.34
N PRO A 139 -2.11 -14.22 5.12
CA PRO A 139 -3.12 -14.67 6.08
C PRO A 139 -3.50 -13.62 7.12
N LEU A 140 -2.50 -12.94 7.71
CA LEU A 140 -2.73 -11.87 8.67
C LEU A 140 -3.48 -10.67 8.03
N TRP A 141 -3.08 -10.31 6.81
CA TRP A 141 -3.73 -9.22 6.07
C TRP A 141 -5.21 -9.51 5.78
N LEU A 142 -5.53 -10.70 5.29
CA LEU A 142 -6.91 -11.10 5.00
C LEU A 142 -7.77 -11.27 6.26
N GLU A 143 -7.17 -11.66 7.39
CA GLU A 143 -7.84 -11.68 8.69
C GLU A 143 -8.23 -10.27 9.14
N GLN A 144 -7.32 -9.30 8.98
CA GLN A 144 -7.55 -7.91 9.39
C GLN A 144 -8.44 -7.13 8.41
N PHE A 145 -8.35 -7.44 7.12
CA PHE A 145 -9.10 -6.77 6.05
C PHE A 145 -9.79 -7.80 5.15
N PRO A 146 -10.87 -8.44 5.63
CA PRO A 146 -11.63 -9.41 4.83
C PRO A 146 -12.13 -8.78 3.52
N GLY A 147 -11.87 -9.44 2.40
CA GLY A 147 -12.25 -8.94 1.09
C GLY A 147 -11.31 -7.89 0.48
N ALA A 148 -10.17 -7.62 1.12
CA ALA A 148 -9.16 -6.73 0.55
C ALA A 148 -8.59 -7.27 -0.77
N GLY A 149 -8.38 -6.36 -1.72
CA GLY A 149 -7.91 -6.68 -3.07
C GLY A 149 -6.41 -6.47 -3.27
N THR A 150 -5.86 -7.19 -4.25
CA THR A 150 -4.49 -6.99 -4.73
C THR A 150 -4.45 -6.20 -6.03
N LYS A 151 -3.36 -5.49 -6.26
CA LYS A 151 -3.02 -4.90 -7.56
C LYS A 151 -2.00 -5.78 -8.26
N VAL A 152 -2.28 -6.16 -9.50
CA VAL A 152 -1.40 -6.94 -10.37
C VAL A 152 -0.95 -6.05 -11.52
N THR A 153 0.35 -5.95 -11.74
CA THR A 153 0.91 -5.25 -12.89
C THR A 153 1.25 -6.26 -13.97
N ILE A 154 0.76 -6.01 -15.20
CA ILE A 154 1.02 -6.88 -16.35
C ILE A 154 1.60 -6.10 -17.53
N SER A 155 2.49 -6.75 -18.26
CA SER A 155 2.95 -6.36 -19.59
C SER A 155 2.32 -7.22 -20.68
N SER A 156 2.57 -6.92 -21.94
CA SER A 156 2.14 -7.75 -23.07
C SER A 156 2.64 -9.19 -22.95
N ALA A 157 3.85 -9.39 -22.43
CA ALA A 157 4.45 -10.70 -22.22
C ALA A 157 3.73 -11.54 -21.15
N ASP A 158 2.99 -10.91 -20.25
CA ASP A 158 2.29 -11.58 -19.14
C ASP A 158 0.91 -12.14 -19.55
N ILE A 159 0.36 -11.68 -20.67
CA ILE A 159 -1.00 -12.05 -21.11
C ILE A 159 -1.26 -13.57 -21.11
N PRO A 160 -0.37 -14.44 -21.63
CA PRO A 160 -0.57 -15.89 -21.62
C PRO A 160 -0.69 -16.49 -20.21
N TYR A 161 -0.18 -15.82 -19.18
CA TYR A 161 -0.07 -16.30 -17.81
C TYR A 161 -1.10 -15.69 -16.84
N ILE A 162 -1.99 -14.80 -17.33
CA ILE A 162 -2.99 -14.12 -16.49
C ILE A 162 -3.88 -15.12 -15.77
N LYS A 163 -4.41 -16.12 -16.49
CA LYS A 163 -5.30 -17.14 -15.91
C LYS A 163 -4.61 -17.88 -14.75
N GLU A 164 -3.39 -18.33 -14.95
CA GLU A 164 -2.61 -19.03 -13.93
C GLU A 164 -2.38 -18.12 -12.71
N SER A 165 -2.01 -16.87 -12.96
CA SER A 165 -1.77 -15.86 -11.91
C SER A 165 -3.03 -15.60 -11.07
N VAL A 166 -4.20 -15.43 -11.72
CA VAL A 166 -5.47 -15.18 -10.99
C VAL A 166 -5.88 -16.41 -10.18
N LEU A 167 -5.78 -17.62 -10.74
CA LEU A 167 -6.09 -18.84 -10.01
C LEU A 167 -5.16 -19.04 -8.81
N HIS A 168 -3.89 -18.68 -8.96
CA HIS A 168 -2.93 -18.71 -7.87
C HIS A 168 -3.30 -17.73 -6.75
N LEU A 169 -3.67 -16.49 -7.09
CA LEU A 169 -4.12 -15.49 -6.11
C LEU A 169 -5.37 -15.97 -5.36
N TYR A 170 -6.31 -16.59 -6.07
CA TYR A 170 -7.49 -17.20 -5.43
C TYR A 170 -7.11 -18.32 -4.46
N SER A 171 -6.09 -19.12 -4.77
CA SER A 171 -5.60 -20.16 -3.86
C SER A 171 -4.97 -19.59 -2.59
N LEU A 172 -4.52 -18.34 -2.61
CA LEU A 172 -4.05 -17.59 -1.43
C LEU A 172 -5.18 -16.93 -0.64
N GLY A 173 -6.44 -17.06 -1.09
CA GLY A 173 -7.60 -16.42 -0.48
C GLY A 173 -7.87 -14.99 -0.94
N ILE A 174 -7.17 -14.50 -1.98
CA ILE A 174 -7.35 -13.16 -2.53
C ILE A 174 -8.37 -13.25 -3.66
N HIS A 175 -9.58 -12.74 -3.47
CA HIS A 175 -10.68 -12.85 -4.42
C HIS A 175 -10.95 -11.55 -5.20
N GLU A 176 -10.37 -10.43 -4.79
CA GLU A 176 -10.41 -9.17 -5.53
C GLU A 176 -9.04 -8.89 -6.17
N VAL A 177 -9.02 -8.85 -7.50
CA VAL A 177 -7.79 -8.68 -8.28
C VAL A 177 -7.95 -7.53 -9.25
N ASN A 178 -7.22 -6.43 -9.02
CA ASN A 178 -7.19 -5.25 -9.88
C ASN A 178 -5.97 -5.34 -10.81
N ILE A 179 -6.21 -5.46 -12.12
CA ILE A 179 -5.16 -5.62 -13.12
C ILE A 179 -4.84 -4.27 -13.77
N ASN A 180 -3.58 -3.85 -13.66
CA ASN A 180 -3.05 -2.65 -14.31
C ASN A 180 -2.08 -3.06 -15.44
N CYS A 181 -2.29 -2.52 -16.62
CA CYS A 181 -1.37 -2.72 -17.75
C CYS A 181 -0.21 -1.72 -17.69
N VAL A 182 1.01 -2.18 -17.96
CA VAL A 182 2.14 -1.31 -18.26
C VAL A 182 1.93 -0.76 -19.67
N PHE A 183 1.96 0.56 -19.81
CA PHE A 183 1.99 1.19 -21.13
C PHE A 183 3.43 1.14 -21.64
N GLU A 184 3.70 0.20 -22.52
CA GLU A 184 4.96 0.14 -23.24
C GLU A 184 4.90 1.19 -24.36
N ASN A 185 5.93 2.04 -24.46
CA ASN A 185 6.10 2.86 -25.67
C ASN A 185 6.42 1.92 -26.82
N VAL A 186 5.50 1.76 -27.74
CA VAL A 186 5.69 1.04 -29.02
C VAL A 186 6.50 1.88 -29.98
#